data_1e9df324fc2a11c8bc377e6b11c9c20f
#
_entry.id   1e9df324fc2a11c8bc377e6b11c9c20f
#
_cell.length_a   1.000
_cell.length_b   1.000
_cell.length_c   1.000
_cell.angle_alpha   90.00
_cell.angle_beta   90.00
_cell.angle_gamma   90.00
#
_symmetry.space_group_name_H-M   'P 1'
#
loop_
_entity.id
_entity.type
_entity.pdbx_description
1 polymer ?
#
loop_
_entity_poly.entity_id
_entity_poly.type
_entity_poly.pdbx_seq_one_letter_code
_entity_poly.pdbx_strand_id
1 'polypeptide(L)'
;MTQNKFAMRLFSALILSFLYVGVSAQKTYVPDDSFEQYLIWMEMDDVLDDSVLTANIVDVQSLHLGYSSIHDLTGIEGFLSLDSLTISELQNSDISYLDMSLVPWLKYLDCYNQNGQIDSLNLSQNTALQFLDASGNSITSLDLSNNTLLEHLTCNFNQISDLDLSNNLQLKSISVAHNSLTSLDLTLNDSLYSVSCSWNAISELDLSYKPNLEFVFCEHNTLAVLELSNVPELVRVWCADNQISELDVLNKPHLEQLMAGNNLLSSLDLSSCGSLIWIWLYSNQLFELNVANGLNAYMAGFPGGGLEYIPNFTDNPDLTCITVDDVAHATEWWNTEGYPIFNNPNGYVAIDSTMYFSANCSSVFVDEISPLSVLIYPNPSSHHITVDLGNLNGLSTTVKMFDISGKRVFETRSSCSTTIDVSDMTSGMYTLELSTSDTVFRNQIVVD
;
A
#
# COMPACT_ATOMS: atom_id res chain seq x y z
N MET A 1 48.12 -38.52 -68.92
CA MET A 1 47.66 -37.52 -67.83
C MET A 1 46.21 -37.08 -68.01
N THR A 2 45.42 -37.61 -68.90
CA THR A 2 44.02 -37.14 -69.17
C THR A 2 42.95 -38.07 -68.62
N GLN A 3 43.21 -39.25 -68.17
CA GLN A 3 42.20 -40.16 -67.60
C GLN A 3 41.96 -39.96 -66.11
N ASN A 4 42.95 -39.42 -65.36
CA ASN A 4 42.74 -39.18 -63.90
C ASN A 4 41.93 -37.91 -63.54
N LYS A 5 41.78 -37.01 -64.50
CA LYS A 5 40.93 -35.78 -64.21
C LYS A 5 39.46 -36.07 -64.43
N PHE A 6 39.07 -37.08 -65.20
CA PHE A 6 37.67 -37.43 -65.41
C PHE A 6 37.09 -38.24 -64.23
N ALA A 7 37.87 -39.13 -63.64
CA ALA A 7 37.47 -39.89 -62.45
C ALA A 7 37.35 -39.03 -61.21
N MET A 8 38.23 -38.02 -61.07
CA MET A 8 38.17 -37.10 -59.91
C MET A 8 36.99 -36.10 -59.97
N ARG A 9 36.50 -35.77 -61.19
CA ARG A 9 35.30 -34.91 -61.34
C ARG A 9 34.00 -35.68 -61.15
N LEU A 10 33.95 -36.97 -61.49
CA LEU A 10 32.79 -37.83 -61.21
C LEU A 10 32.68 -38.17 -59.69
N PHE A 11 33.80 -38.31 -58.98
CA PHE A 11 33.82 -38.60 -57.59
C PHE A 11 33.40 -37.34 -56.76
N SER A 12 33.81 -36.15 -57.18
CA SER A 12 33.35 -34.90 -56.54
C SER A 12 31.89 -34.58 -56.84
N ALA A 13 31.37 -34.93 -58.01
CA ALA A 13 29.95 -34.76 -58.34
C ALA A 13 29.05 -35.78 -57.60
N LEU A 14 29.58 -37.03 -57.38
CA LEU A 14 28.82 -38.01 -56.56
C LEU A 14 28.83 -37.71 -55.07
N ILE A 15 29.89 -37.08 -54.51
CA ILE A 15 29.92 -36.66 -53.11
C ILE A 15 29.02 -35.42 -52.86
N LEU A 16 28.91 -34.54 -53.86
CA LEU A 16 27.95 -33.43 -53.76
C LEU A 16 26.50 -33.88 -53.92
N SER A 17 26.20 -34.98 -54.57
CA SER A 17 24.84 -35.51 -54.70
C SER A 17 24.37 -36.37 -53.49
N PHE A 18 25.29 -36.85 -52.67
CA PHE A 18 24.98 -37.60 -51.43
C PHE A 18 24.86 -36.71 -50.21
N LEU A 19 25.19 -35.43 -50.29
CA LEU A 19 24.95 -34.43 -49.23
C LEU A 19 23.59 -33.73 -49.32
N TYR A 20 22.75 -34.11 -50.31
CA TYR A 20 21.32 -33.81 -50.35
C TYR A 20 20.48 -34.95 -49.74
N VAL A 21 20.96 -35.60 -48.68
CA VAL A 21 20.08 -36.30 -47.76
C VAL A 21 19.35 -35.16 -47.01
N GLY A 22 18.08 -35.02 -47.36
CA GLY A 22 17.27 -33.93 -46.81
C GLY A 22 17.49 -33.79 -45.32
N VAL A 23 18.09 -32.69 -44.91
CA VAL A 23 17.86 -32.17 -43.59
C VAL A 23 16.38 -31.85 -43.61
N SER A 24 15.56 -32.79 -43.17
CA SER A 24 14.17 -32.49 -42.82
C SER A 24 14.27 -31.30 -41.89
N ALA A 25 13.74 -30.17 -42.30
CA ALA A 25 13.72 -29.00 -41.44
C ALA A 25 13.05 -29.42 -40.13
N GLN A 26 13.69 -29.14 -39.02
CA GLN A 26 13.14 -29.49 -37.71
C GLN A 26 11.81 -28.77 -37.54
N LYS A 27 10.78 -29.53 -37.21
CA LYS A 27 9.45 -29.00 -36.90
C LYS A 27 9.20 -29.08 -35.39
N THR A 28 8.56 -28.07 -34.85
CA THR A 28 8.00 -28.04 -33.49
C THR A 28 6.54 -28.47 -33.58
N TYR A 29 6.12 -29.39 -32.73
CA TYR A 29 4.75 -29.89 -32.68
C TYR A 29 3.85 -28.83 -31.99
N VAL A 30 2.74 -28.48 -32.65
CA VAL A 30 1.74 -27.48 -32.16
C VAL A 30 0.34 -28.05 -32.41
N PRO A 31 -0.20 -28.84 -31.49
CA PRO A 31 -1.43 -29.61 -31.71
C PRO A 31 -2.73 -28.76 -31.60
N ASP A 32 -2.65 -27.57 -31.05
CA ASP A 32 -3.81 -26.68 -30.92
C ASP A 32 -4.01 -25.90 -32.23
N ASP A 33 -5.09 -26.20 -32.94
CA ASP A 33 -5.44 -25.53 -34.19
C ASP A 33 -5.51 -24.00 -34.07
N SER A 34 -5.94 -23.48 -32.92
CA SER A 34 -6.02 -22.03 -32.67
C SER A 34 -4.65 -21.41 -32.48
N PHE A 35 -3.74 -22.13 -31.81
CA PHE A 35 -2.35 -21.70 -31.65
C PHE A 35 -1.63 -21.74 -33.00
N GLU A 36 -1.74 -22.84 -33.73
CA GLU A 36 -1.14 -22.94 -35.06
C GLU A 36 -1.72 -21.90 -36.04
N GLN A 37 -3.04 -21.70 -36.05
CA GLN A 37 -3.69 -20.65 -36.83
C GLN A 37 -3.18 -19.24 -36.49
N TYR A 38 -2.89 -18.99 -35.22
CA TYR A 38 -2.26 -17.75 -34.80
C TYR A 38 -0.85 -17.60 -35.39
N LEU A 39 -0.04 -18.69 -35.39
CA LEU A 39 1.29 -18.68 -36.02
C LEU A 39 1.22 -18.46 -37.54
N ILE A 40 0.22 -19.02 -38.23
CA ILE A 40 -0.04 -18.76 -39.64
C ILE A 40 -0.38 -17.28 -39.85
N TRP A 41 -1.24 -16.70 -39.01
CA TRP A 41 -1.60 -15.29 -39.11
C TRP A 41 -0.41 -14.35 -38.88
N MET A 42 0.53 -14.76 -38.04
CA MET A 42 1.79 -14.05 -37.80
C MET A 42 2.87 -14.33 -38.89
N GLU A 43 2.56 -15.08 -39.95
CA GLU A 43 3.46 -15.45 -41.00
C GLU A 43 4.68 -16.32 -40.52
N MET A 44 4.49 -17.00 -39.38
CA MET A 44 5.49 -17.94 -38.82
C MET A 44 5.29 -19.37 -39.34
N ASP A 45 4.10 -19.65 -39.84
CA ASP A 45 3.70 -20.92 -40.44
C ASP A 45 2.88 -20.69 -41.73
N ASP A 46 2.61 -21.75 -42.52
CA ASP A 46 1.92 -21.66 -43.80
C ASP A 46 0.73 -22.61 -43.94
N VAL A 47 0.60 -23.61 -43.06
CA VAL A 47 -0.42 -24.66 -43.19
C VAL A 47 -0.77 -25.27 -41.82
N LEU A 48 -2.06 -25.53 -41.59
CA LEU A 48 -2.53 -26.28 -40.42
C LEU A 48 -2.16 -27.76 -40.60
N ASP A 49 -1.08 -28.21 -39.94
CA ASP A 49 -0.58 -29.61 -40.02
C ASP A 49 -0.01 -30.10 -38.66
N ASP A 50 -0.46 -29.49 -37.56
CA ASP A 50 -0.02 -29.74 -36.18
C ASP A 50 1.47 -29.44 -35.95
N SER A 51 2.08 -28.60 -36.78
CA SER A 51 3.53 -28.36 -36.64
C SER A 51 4.03 -27.10 -37.35
N VAL A 52 4.95 -26.38 -36.74
CA VAL A 52 5.63 -25.22 -37.31
C VAL A 52 7.11 -25.50 -37.53
N LEU A 53 7.71 -24.91 -38.57
CA LEU A 53 9.16 -24.95 -38.73
C LEU A 53 9.87 -24.28 -37.55
N THR A 54 10.66 -25.03 -36.79
CA THR A 54 11.37 -24.51 -35.60
C THR A 54 12.22 -23.28 -35.95
N ALA A 55 12.81 -23.26 -37.16
CA ALA A 55 13.61 -22.12 -37.62
C ALA A 55 12.82 -20.82 -37.76
N ASN A 56 11.47 -20.87 -37.88
CA ASN A 56 10.63 -19.69 -38.00
C ASN A 56 10.30 -19.07 -36.63
N ILE A 57 10.39 -19.86 -35.53
CA ILE A 57 9.99 -19.47 -34.19
C ILE A 57 11.14 -19.32 -33.21
N VAL A 58 12.30 -19.88 -33.49
CA VAL A 58 13.44 -19.95 -32.55
C VAL A 58 13.98 -18.59 -32.10
N ASP A 59 13.93 -17.58 -32.97
CA ASP A 59 14.43 -16.23 -32.72
C ASP A 59 13.34 -15.25 -32.25
N VAL A 60 12.09 -15.71 -32.08
CA VAL A 60 10.97 -14.89 -31.60
C VAL A 60 11.19 -14.53 -30.13
N GLN A 61 11.26 -13.24 -29.84
CA GLN A 61 11.50 -12.72 -28.50
C GLN A 61 10.21 -12.37 -27.74
N SER A 62 9.13 -12.06 -28.47
CA SER A 62 7.86 -11.68 -27.87
C SER A 62 6.70 -12.37 -28.58
N LEU A 63 5.79 -12.96 -27.79
CA LEU A 63 4.60 -13.63 -28.30
C LEU A 63 3.36 -13.10 -27.58
N HIS A 64 2.32 -12.74 -28.36
CA HIS A 64 1.12 -12.11 -27.84
C HIS A 64 -0.11 -12.90 -28.28
N LEU A 65 -0.58 -13.81 -27.42
CA LEU A 65 -1.65 -14.77 -27.72
C LEU A 65 -3.03 -14.33 -27.19
N GLY A 66 -3.18 -13.06 -26.81
CA GLY A 66 -4.43 -12.54 -26.27
C GLY A 66 -5.62 -12.62 -27.23
N TYR A 67 -6.83 -12.69 -26.69
CA TYR A 67 -8.11 -12.78 -27.43
C TYR A 67 -8.26 -14.01 -28.35
N SER A 68 -7.44 -15.04 -28.16
CA SER A 68 -7.49 -16.30 -28.92
C SER A 68 -8.23 -17.39 -28.14
N SER A 69 -8.71 -18.41 -28.85
CA SER A 69 -9.34 -19.59 -28.24
C SER A 69 -8.35 -20.75 -28.14
N ILE A 70 -7.17 -20.48 -27.59
CA ILE A 70 -6.10 -21.47 -27.41
C ILE A 70 -6.40 -22.29 -26.16
N HIS A 71 -6.32 -23.63 -26.27
CA HIS A 71 -6.57 -24.59 -25.19
C HIS A 71 -5.30 -25.36 -24.79
N ASP A 72 -4.25 -25.37 -25.63
CA ASP A 72 -2.98 -26.06 -25.41
C ASP A 72 -1.82 -25.22 -25.95
N LEU A 73 -0.84 -24.95 -25.10
CA LEU A 73 0.38 -24.22 -25.45
C LEU A 73 1.55 -25.14 -25.81
N THR A 74 1.29 -26.43 -26.04
CA THR A 74 2.33 -27.37 -26.55
C THR A 74 2.95 -26.80 -27.82
N GLY A 75 4.28 -26.74 -27.86
CA GLY A 75 5.05 -26.08 -28.93
C GLY A 75 5.68 -24.76 -28.47
N ILE A 76 5.23 -24.18 -27.34
CA ILE A 76 5.83 -22.96 -26.79
C ILE A 76 7.34 -23.15 -26.47
N GLU A 77 7.75 -24.37 -26.13
CA GLU A 77 9.15 -24.75 -25.88
C GLU A 77 10.07 -24.59 -27.10
N GLY A 78 9.49 -24.49 -28.30
CA GLY A 78 10.23 -24.23 -29.53
C GLY A 78 10.71 -22.78 -29.69
N PHE A 79 10.15 -21.87 -28.92
CA PHE A 79 10.48 -20.44 -28.91
C PHE A 79 11.69 -20.16 -28.02
N LEU A 80 12.88 -20.58 -28.45
CA LEU A 80 14.09 -20.58 -27.62
C LEU A 80 14.60 -19.19 -27.22
N SER A 81 14.13 -18.12 -27.85
CA SER A 81 14.50 -16.72 -27.55
C SER A 81 13.40 -15.95 -26.90
N LEU A 82 12.28 -16.59 -26.50
CA LEU A 82 11.08 -15.93 -25.98
C LEU A 82 11.35 -15.37 -24.60
N ASP A 83 11.48 -14.07 -24.46
CA ASP A 83 11.63 -13.39 -23.16
C ASP A 83 10.36 -12.64 -22.70
N SER A 84 9.37 -12.49 -23.59
CA SER A 84 8.08 -11.84 -23.29
C SER A 84 6.91 -12.65 -23.82
N LEU A 85 5.99 -13.04 -22.93
CA LEU A 85 4.78 -13.78 -23.27
C LEU A 85 3.55 -13.08 -22.68
N THR A 86 2.56 -12.80 -23.55
CA THR A 86 1.23 -12.37 -23.16
C THR A 86 0.21 -13.41 -23.62
N ILE A 87 -0.56 -13.93 -22.69
CA ILE A 87 -1.68 -14.86 -22.92
C ILE A 87 -2.95 -14.35 -22.25
N SER A 88 -3.10 -13.05 -22.18
CA SER A 88 -4.21 -12.39 -21.49
C SER A 88 -5.52 -12.50 -22.27
N GLU A 89 -6.63 -12.59 -21.55
CA GLU A 89 -8.01 -12.59 -22.07
C GLU A 89 -8.28 -13.70 -23.10
N LEU A 90 -7.78 -14.90 -22.88
CA LEU A 90 -8.08 -16.06 -23.74
C LEU A 90 -9.59 -16.34 -23.74
N GLN A 91 -10.18 -16.40 -24.95
CA GLN A 91 -11.60 -16.62 -25.11
C GLN A 91 -11.93 -18.11 -25.21
N ASN A 92 -12.88 -18.57 -24.38
CA ASN A 92 -13.30 -19.97 -24.35
C ASN A 92 -12.14 -20.98 -24.13
N SER A 93 -11.01 -20.54 -23.61
CA SER A 93 -9.92 -21.42 -23.19
C SER A 93 -10.33 -22.20 -21.95
N ASP A 94 -9.81 -23.40 -21.76
CA ASP A 94 -9.97 -24.24 -20.59
C ASP A 94 -8.61 -24.54 -19.92
N ILE A 95 -7.60 -23.70 -20.18
CA ILE A 95 -6.29 -23.79 -19.55
C ILE A 95 -6.44 -23.45 -18.06
N SER A 96 -6.46 -24.48 -17.21
CA SER A 96 -6.50 -24.32 -15.74
C SER A 96 -5.10 -24.38 -15.10
N TYR A 97 -4.17 -25.08 -15.74
CA TYR A 97 -2.78 -25.18 -15.31
C TYR A 97 -1.84 -24.58 -16.37
N LEU A 98 -1.02 -23.61 -15.96
CA LEU A 98 -0.05 -22.98 -16.84
C LEU A 98 1.38 -23.35 -16.43
N ASP A 99 2.06 -24.14 -17.24
CA ASP A 99 3.45 -24.56 -17.01
C ASP A 99 4.43 -23.75 -17.84
N MET A 100 5.09 -22.78 -17.21
CA MET A 100 6.12 -21.94 -17.85
C MET A 100 7.53 -22.49 -17.66
N SER A 101 7.71 -23.67 -17.04
CA SER A 101 9.02 -24.30 -16.87
C SER A 101 9.69 -24.66 -18.21
N LEU A 102 8.90 -24.75 -19.27
CA LEU A 102 9.36 -25.04 -20.63
C LEU A 102 9.99 -23.84 -21.34
N VAL A 103 9.79 -22.63 -20.81
CA VAL A 103 10.37 -21.37 -21.33
C VAL A 103 11.18 -20.65 -20.23
N PRO A 104 12.28 -21.24 -19.75
CA PRO A 104 12.96 -20.80 -18.51
C PRO A 104 13.63 -19.42 -18.59
N TRP A 105 13.83 -18.88 -19.77
CA TRP A 105 14.44 -17.56 -20.00
C TRP A 105 13.46 -16.40 -19.99
N LEU A 106 12.16 -16.68 -19.72
CA LEU A 106 11.09 -15.69 -19.70
C LEU A 106 11.38 -14.60 -18.64
N LYS A 107 11.25 -13.33 -19.07
CA LYS A 107 11.41 -12.13 -18.21
C LYS A 107 10.10 -11.44 -17.94
N TYR A 108 9.16 -11.52 -18.86
CA TYR A 108 7.85 -10.89 -18.79
C TYR A 108 6.77 -11.93 -19.06
N LEU A 109 5.85 -12.09 -18.12
CA LEU A 109 4.66 -12.92 -18.27
C LEU A 109 3.42 -12.11 -17.88
N ASP A 110 2.51 -11.97 -18.83
CA ASP A 110 1.17 -11.49 -18.62
C ASP A 110 0.18 -12.62 -18.96
N CYS A 111 -0.46 -13.16 -17.92
CA CYS A 111 -1.51 -14.17 -18.02
C CYS A 111 -2.80 -13.70 -17.37
N TYR A 112 -3.07 -12.39 -17.42
CA TYR A 112 -4.30 -11.80 -16.95
C TYR A 112 -5.52 -12.41 -17.66
N ASN A 113 -6.50 -12.89 -16.89
CA ASN A 113 -7.69 -13.50 -17.45
C ASN A 113 -8.94 -13.19 -16.64
N GLN A 114 -9.83 -12.34 -17.17
CA GLN A 114 -11.10 -11.97 -16.54
C GLN A 114 -12.07 -13.14 -16.30
N ASN A 115 -11.85 -14.30 -16.91
CA ASN A 115 -12.72 -15.46 -16.79
C ASN A 115 -12.32 -16.42 -15.67
N GLY A 116 -11.23 -16.15 -14.92
CA GLY A 116 -10.83 -16.92 -13.75
C GLY A 116 -10.44 -18.37 -14.03
N GLN A 117 -9.78 -18.65 -15.15
CA GLN A 117 -9.54 -20.03 -15.62
C GLN A 117 -8.30 -20.67 -15.02
N ILE A 118 -7.20 -19.92 -14.87
CA ILE A 118 -5.96 -20.45 -14.35
C ILE A 118 -6.08 -20.63 -12.83
N ASP A 119 -6.00 -21.88 -12.36
CA ASP A 119 -6.00 -22.21 -10.94
C ASP A 119 -4.60 -22.45 -10.36
N SER A 120 -3.63 -22.79 -11.25
CA SER A 120 -2.25 -23.01 -10.85
C SER A 120 -1.23 -22.60 -11.92
N LEU A 121 -0.08 -22.10 -11.48
CA LEU A 121 0.99 -21.55 -12.31
C LEU A 121 2.35 -22.10 -11.85
N ASN A 122 3.08 -22.74 -12.74
CA ASN A 122 4.43 -23.23 -12.48
C ASN A 122 5.48 -22.28 -13.07
N LEU A 123 6.19 -21.57 -12.18
CA LEU A 123 7.28 -20.63 -12.51
C LEU A 123 8.64 -21.11 -12.00
N SER A 124 8.75 -22.36 -11.58
CA SER A 124 9.93 -22.88 -10.87
C SER A 124 11.24 -22.80 -11.64
N GLN A 125 11.21 -22.71 -12.98
CA GLN A 125 12.39 -22.59 -13.83
C GLN A 125 12.61 -21.17 -14.37
N ASN A 126 11.66 -20.24 -14.16
CA ASN A 126 11.71 -18.88 -14.73
C ASN A 126 12.52 -17.92 -13.84
N THR A 127 13.78 -18.28 -13.60
CA THR A 127 14.67 -17.53 -12.68
C THR A 127 15.04 -16.13 -13.18
N ALA A 128 14.78 -15.82 -14.46
CA ALA A 128 15.00 -14.53 -15.08
C ALA A 128 13.76 -13.61 -15.04
N LEU A 129 12.64 -14.09 -14.48
CA LEU A 129 11.37 -13.37 -14.48
C LEU A 129 11.48 -12.07 -13.70
N GLN A 130 11.09 -10.95 -14.33
CA GLN A 130 11.10 -9.60 -13.78
C GLN A 130 9.69 -9.01 -13.62
N PHE A 131 8.77 -9.40 -14.47
CA PHE A 131 7.39 -8.95 -14.47
C PHE A 131 6.43 -10.15 -14.53
N LEU A 132 5.46 -10.16 -13.62
CA LEU A 132 4.35 -11.10 -13.62
C LEU A 132 3.03 -10.36 -13.43
N ASP A 133 2.11 -10.51 -14.39
CA ASP A 133 0.69 -10.26 -14.18
C ASP A 133 -0.10 -11.56 -14.32
N ALA A 134 -0.64 -12.03 -13.21
CA ALA A 134 -1.49 -13.21 -13.11
C ALA A 134 -2.90 -12.86 -12.57
N SER A 135 -3.32 -11.60 -12.73
CA SER A 135 -4.60 -11.12 -12.21
C SER A 135 -5.81 -11.77 -12.89
N GLY A 136 -6.96 -11.75 -12.21
CA GLY A 136 -8.24 -12.18 -12.76
C GLY A 136 -8.34 -13.67 -12.99
N ASN A 137 -7.66 -14.48 -12.21
CA ASN A 137 -7.62 -15.93 -12.27
C ASN A 137 -8.26 -16.59 -11.02
N SER A 138 -8.08 -17.89 -10.84
CA SER A 138 -8.54 -18.66 -9.67
C SER A 138 -7.39 -19.23 -8.85
N ILE A 139 -6.21 -18.58 -8.91
CA ILE A 139 -4.98 -19.05 -8.24
C ILE A 139 -5.18 -19.01 -6.72
N THR A 140 -4.92 -20.15 -6.07
CA THR A 140 -5.02 -20.27 -4.61
C THR A 140 -3.68 -20.22 -3.90
N SER A 141 -2.60 -20.53 -4.61
CA SER A 141 -1.21 -20.45 -4.12
C SER A 141 -0.25 -20.10 -5.25
N LEU A 142 0.78 -19.34 -4.94
CA LEU A 142 1.78 -18.90 -5.92
C LEU A 142 3.17 -19.03 -5.31
N ASP A 143 3.99 -19.92 -5.86
CA ASP A 143 5.39 -20.11 -5.44
C ASP A 143 6.32 -19.25 -6.30
N LEU A 144 6.89 -18.22 -5.67
CA LEU A 144 7.83 -17.28 -6.29
C LEU A 144 9.27 -17.43 -5.74
N SER A 145 9.54 -18.50 -5.01
CA SER A 145 10.84 -18.70 -4.33
C SER A 145 12.06 -18.71 -5.25
N ASN A 146 11.87 -19.11 -6.52
CA ASN A 146 12.93 -19.13 -7.55
C ASN A 146 12.98 -17.85 -8.41
N ASN A 147 11.99 -16.96 -8.32
CA ASN A 147 11.88 -15.78 -9.16
C ASN A 147 12.53 -14.56 -8.49
N THR A 148 13.80 -14.72 -8.13
CA THR A 148 14.54 -13.74 -7.26
C THR A 148 14.82 -12.40 -7.95
N LEU A 149 14.63 -12.30 -9.27
CA LEU A 149 14.78 -11.07 -10.07
C LEU A 149 13.44 -10.35 -10.29
N LEU A 150 12.35 -10.82 -9.67
CA LEU A 150 11.03 -10.24 -9.85
C LEU A 150 11.01 -8.80 -9.30
N GLU A 151 10.67 -7.84 -10.18
CA GLU A 151 10.56 -6.42 -9.88
C GLU A 151 9.11 -5.96 -9.75
N HIS A 152 8.21 -6.56 -10.53
CA HIS A 152 6.80 -6.20 -10.57
C HIS A 152 5.91 -7.43 -10.47
N LEU A 153 5.08 -7.47 -9.44
CA LEU A 153 4.10 -8.54 -9.21
C LEU A 153 2.69 -7.96 -9.21
N THR A 154 1.83 -8.48 -10.08
CA THR A 154 0.40 -8.20 -10.07
C THR A 154 -0.36 -9.53 -10.08
N CYS A 155 -1.18 -9.78 -9.06
CA CYS A 155 -2.02 -10.97 -8.98
C CYS A 155 -3.37 -10.64 -8.29
N ASN A 156 -3.95 -9.51 -8.68
CA ASN A 156 -5.26 -9.08 -8.21
C ASN A 156 -6.36 -10.05 -8.63
N PHE A 157 -7.49 -10.07 -7.91
CA PHE A 157 -8.66 -10.87 -8.26
C PHE A 157 -8.31 -12.36 -8.42
N ASN A 158 -7.76 -12.95 -7.35
CA ASN A 158 -7.46 -14.36 -7.21
C ASN A 158 -8.02 -14.90 -5.89
N GLN A 159 -7.58 -16.07 -5.45
CA GLN A 159 -7.98 -16.70 -4.19
C GLN A 159 -6.76 -17.01 -3.30
N ILE A 160 -5.69 -16.21 -3.44
CA ILE A 160 -4.43 -16.42 -2.72
C ILE A 160 -4.66 -16.12 -1.24
N SER A 161 -4.34 -17.08 -0.38
CA SER A 161 -4.48 -16.95 1.07
C SER A 161 -3.16 -16.77 1.82
N ASP A 162 -2.04 -17.10 1.17
CA ASP A 162 -0.69 -16.95 1.69
C ASP A 162 0.28 -16.63 0.55
N LEU A 163 1.24 -15.72 0.79
CA LEU A 163 2.19 -15.29 -0.22
C LEU A 163 3.54 -14.98 0.43
N ASP A 164 4.53 -15.82 0.16
CA ASP A 164 5.90 -15.65 0.64
C ASP A 164 6.73 -14.86 -0.41
N LEU A 165 7.18 -13.67 -0.03
CA LEU A 165 8.00 -12.77 -0.84
C LEU A 165 9.42 -12.60 -0.29
N SER A 166 9.83 -13.43 0.65
CA SER A 166 11.13 -13.35 1.32
C SER A 166 12.35 -13.50 0.39
N ASN A 167 12.16 -14.12 -0.78
CA ASN A 167 13.19 -14.27 -1.80
C ASN A 167 13.14 -13.19 -2.90
N ASN A 168 12.10 -12.38 -2.97
CA ASN A 168 11.87 -11.42 -4.06
C ASN A 168 12.37 -10.02 -3.67
N LEU A 169 13.63 -9.91 -3.31
CA LEU A 169 14.25 -8.69 -2.76
C LEU A 169 14.35 -7.53 -3.75
N GLN A 170 14.10 -7.79 -5.05
CA GLN A 170 14.14 -6.77 -6.09
C GLN A 170 12.76 -6.14 -6.36
N LEU A 171 11.71 -6.54 -5.60
CA LEU A 171 10.37 -6.03 -5.80
C LEU A 171 10.33 -4.51 -5.63
N LYS A 172 9.80 -3.86 -6.66
CA LYS A 172 9.55 -2.42 -6.76
C LYS A 172 8.07 -2.08 -6.63
N SER A 173 7.19 -2.95 -7.14
CA SER A 173 5.75 -2.81 -6.97
C SER A 173 5.08 -4.16 -6.75
N ILE A 174 4.07 -4.17 -5.88
CA ILE A 174 3.22 -5.31 -5.61
C ILE A 174 1.75 -4.89 -5.68
N SER A 175 0.94 -5.69 -6.37
CA SER A 175 -0.51 -5.54 -6.41
C SER A 175 -1.18 -6.90 -6.22
N VAL A 176 -1.81 -7.10 -5.04
CA VAL A 176 -2.44 -8.35 -4.59
C VAL A 176 -3.87 -8.10 -4.08
N ALA A 177 -4.52 -7.07 -4.62
CA ALA A 177 -5.87 -6.70 -4.23
C ALA A 177 -6.89 -7.79 -4.60
N HIS A 178 -8.02 -7.84 -3.86
CA HIS A 178 -9.08 -8.83 -4.08
C HIS A 178 -8.54 -10.28 -4.03
N ASN A 179 -7.98 -10.64 -2.89
CA ASN A 179 -7.52 -11.97 -2.56
C ASN A 179 -8.07 -12.41 -1.19
N SER A 180 -7.50 -13.45 -0.59
CA SER A 180 -7.88 -13.97 0.73
C SER A 180 -6.75 -13.90 1.76
N LEU A 181 -5.81 -12.95 1.56
CA LEU A 181 -4.65 -12.79 2.44
C LEU A 181 -5.08 -12.34 3.84
N THR A 182 -4.53 -12.99 4.87
CA THR A 182 -4.70 -12.59 6.28
C THR A 182 -3.49 -11.87 6.85
N SER A 183 -2.35 -11.99 6.17
CA SER A 183 -1.10 -11.28 6.46
C SER A 183 -0.34 -11.04 5.16
N LEU A 184 0.55 -10.05 5.17
CA LEU A 184 1.46 -9.76 4.06
C LEU A 184 2.77 -9.22 4.65
N ASP A 185 3.81 -10.05 4.64
CA ASP A 185 5.13 -9.67 5.14
C ASP A 185 5.97 -9.06 4.01
N LEU A 186 6.25 -7.78 4.12
CA LEU A 186 7.06 -7.01 3.18
C LEU A 186 8.37 -6.50 3.81
N THR A 187 8.75 -6.99 4.98
CA THR A 187 9.90 -6.47 5.76
C THR A 187 11.21 -6.50 4.99
N LEU A 188 11.41 -7.46 4.08
CA LEU A 188 12.63 -7.61 3.28
C LEU A 188 12.59 -6.90 1.91
N ASN A 189 11.45 -6.30 1.53
CA ASN A 189 11.27 -5.72 0.20
C ASN A 189 11.49 -4.18 0.23
N ASP A 190 12.73 -3.76 0.49
CA ASP A 190 13.09 -2.34 0.73
C ASP A 190 13.03 -1.46 -0.52
N SER A 191 12.95 -2.04 -1.71
CA SER A 191 12.91 -1.32 -2.98
C SER A 191 11.49 -0.89 -3.41
N LEU A 192 10.47 -1.21 -2.63
CA LEU A 192 9.08 -0.93 -2.97
C LEU A 192 8.80 0.56 -3.06
N TYR A 193 8.19 0.99 -4.18
CA TYR A 193 7.58 2.30 -4.35
C TYR A 193 6.04 2.25 -4.34
N SER A 194 5.43 1.07 -4.55
CA SER A 194 3.98 0.91 -4.58
C SER A 194 3.54 -0.41 -3.97
N VAL A 195 2.57 -0.35 -3.06
CA VAL A 195 1.90 -1.50 -2.43
C VAL A 195 0.41 -1.35 -2.59
N SER A 196 -0.23 -2.34 -3.21
CA SER A 196 -1.69 -2.45 -3.31
C SER A 196 -2.14 -3.82 -2.80
N CYS A 197 -2.86 -3.83 -1.68
CA CYS A 197 -3.38 -5.03 -1.03
C CYS A 197 -4.84 -4.88 -0.58
N SER A 198 -5.59 -3.96 -1.19
CA SER A 198 -6.99 -3.71 -0.87
C SER A 198 -7.87 -4.95 -1.04
N TRP A 199 -8.99 -5.02 -0.33
CA TRP A 199 -9.94 -6.13 -0.43
C TRP A 199 -9.30 -7.49 -0.10
N ASN A 200 -8.74 -7.58 1.11
CA ASN A 200 -8.21 -8.78 1.72
C ASN A 200 -8.74 -8.89 3.18
N ALA A 201 -8.12 -9.71 4.00
CA ALA A 201 -8.42 -9.85 5.44
C ALA A 201 -7.18 -9.57 6.31
N ILE A 202 -6.28 -8.69 5.84
CA ILE A 202 -5.01 -8.36 6.51
C ILE A 202 -5.32 -7.58 7.79
N SER A 203 -4.74 -8.00 8.91
CA SER A 203 -4.96 -7.38 10.22
C SER A 203 -3.87 -6.40 10.65
N GLU A 204 -2.67 -6.56 10.13
CA GLU A 204 -1.51 -5.71 10.40
C GLU A 204 -0.68 -5.55 9.12
N LEU A 205 -0.16 -4.34 8.87
CA LEU A 205 0.69 -4.06 7.73
C LEU A 205 1.83 -3.13 8.16
N ASP A 206 3.04 -3.66 8.19
CA ASP A 206 4.26 -2.91 8.50
C ASP A 206 4.95 -2.50 7.19
N LEU A 207 4.90 -1.21 6.89
CA LEU A 207 5.58 -0.57 5.75
C LEU A 207 6.69 0.37 6.22
N SER A 208 7.12 0.27 7.47
CA SER A 208 8.19 1.10 8.01
C SER A 208 9.52 0.93 7.25
N TYR A 209 10.33 1.97 7.29
CA TYR A 209 11.67 1.98 6.66
C TYR A 209 11.70 1.68 5.15
N LYS A 210 10.65 2.10 4.42
CA LYS A 210 10.59 1.98 2.96
C LYS A 210 10.88 3.34 2.29
N PRO A 211 12.16 3.64 1.99
CA PRO A 211 12.60 4.99 1.61
C PRO A 211 12.01 5.47 0.28
N ASN A 212 11.59 4.57 -0.59
CA ASN A 212 11.08 4.89 -1.92
C ASN A 212 9.54 4.75 -2.03
N LEU A 213 8.86 4.42 -0.92
CA LEU A 213 7.42 4.12 -0.97
C LEU A 213 6.61 5.40 -1.17
N GLU A 214 5.89 5.45 -2.29
CA GLU A 214 5.06 6.58 -2.72
C GLU A 214 3.57 6.26 -2.60
N PHE A 215 3.17 5.01 -2.88
CA PHE A 215 1.77 4.63 -3.03
C PHE A 215 1.41 3.44 -2.14
N VAL A 216 0.39 3.63 -1.29
CA VAL A 216 -0.17 2.61 -0.41
C VAL A 216 -1.68 2.55 -0.60
N PHE A 217 -2.18 1.40 -1.08
CA PHE A 217 -3.60 1.09 -1.26
C PHE A 217 -3.92 -0.17 -0.46
N CYS A 218 -4.59 -0.02 0.68
CA CYS A 218 -4.91 -1.11 1.62
C CYS A 218 -6.34 -1.04 2.17
N GLU A 219 -7.25 -0.42 1.40
CA GLU A 219 -8.67 -0.30 1.76
C GLU A 219 -9.33 -1.67 1.89
N HIS A 220 -10.45 -1.73 2.60
CA HIS A 220 -11.25 -2.94 2.76
C HIS A 220 -10.41 -4.13 3.27
N ASN A 221 -9.79 -3.93 4.44
CA ASN A 221 -9.08 -4.95 5.19
C ASN A 221 -9.59 -4.98 6.65
N THR A 222 -8.84 -5.60 7.54
CA THR A 222 -9.12 -5.60 8.99
C THR A 222 -7.98 -4.98 9.78
N LEU A 223 -7.25 -4.03 9.16
CA LEU A 223 -6.07 -3.41 9.73
C LEU A 223 -6.42 -2.67 11.02
N ALA A 224 -5.85 -3.10 12.14
CA ALA A 224 -5.84 -2.36 13.39
C ALA A 224 -4.63 -1.41 13.48
N VAL A 225 -3.54 -1.77 12.80
CA VAL A 225 -2.30 -1.00 12.75
C VAL A 225 -1.83 -0.88 11.29
N LEU A 226 -1.50 0.34 10.88
CA LEU A 226 -0.77 0.63 9.66
C LEU A 226 0.49 1.41 10.03
N GLU A 227 1.65 0.74 9.93
CA GLU A 227 2.92 1.35 10.33
C GLU A 227 3.59 2.01 9.12
N LEU A 228 3.81 3.33 9.22
CA LEU A 228 4.38 4.17 8.15
C LEU A 228 5.62 4.94 8.62
N SER A 229 6.29 4.53 9.68
CA SER A 229 7.47 5.23 10.17
C SER A 229 8.63 5.17 9.16
N ASN A 230 9.34 6.30 9.04
CA ASN A 230 10.47 6.43 8.11
C ASN A 230 10.14 6.14 6.62
N VAL A 231 8.96 6.59 6.17
CA VAL A 231 8.52 6.55 4.77
C VAL A 231 8.32 7.99 4.28
N PRO A 232 9.39 8.69 3.87
CA PRO A 232 9.33 10.13 3.59
C PRO A 232 8.66 10.49 2.26
N GLU A 233 8.68 9.60 1.27
CA GLU A 233 8.26 9.87 -0.10
C GLU A 233 6.78 9.58 -0.37
N LEU A 234 5.98 9.32 0.68
CA LEU A 234 4.56 9.03 0.52
C LEU A 234 3.80 10.14 -0.19
N VAL A 235 3.10 9.76 -1.26
CA VAL A 235 2.23 10.62 -2.08
C VAL A 235 0.76 10.29 -1.85
N ARG A 236 0.41 8.99 -1.75
CA ARG A 236 -0.97 8.53 -1.56
C ARG A 236 -1.05 7.43 -0.53
N VAL A 237 -1.99 7.59 0.41
CA VAL A 237 -2.36 6.57 1.40
C VAL A 237 -3.87 6.39 1.36
N TRP A 238 -4.32 5.26 0.82
CA TRP A 238 -5.72 4.86 0.81
C TRP A 238 -5.88 3.66 1.73
N CYS A 239 -6.47 3.89 2.90
CA CYS A 239 -6.65 2.90 3.96
C CYS A 239 -8.06 2.92 4.55
N ALA A 240 -9.04 3.38 3.77
CA ALA A 240 -10.44 3.39 4.17
C ALA A 240 -10.97 1.98 4.46
N ASP A 241 -12.07 1.88 5.21
CA ASP A 241 -12.75 0.61 5.51
C ASP A 241 -11.82 -0.39 6.21
N ASN A 242 -11.26 0.05 7.36
CA ASN A 242 -10.39 -0.74 8.23
C ASN A 242 -10.77 -0.53 9.71
N GLN A 243 -9.90 -0.90 10.64
CA GLN A 243 -10.08 -0.74 12.10
C GLN A 243 -8.94 0.10 12.71
N ILE A 244 -8.33 0.99 11.93
CA ILE A 244 -7.17 1.79 12.33
C ILE A 244 -7.61 2.82 13.37
N SER A 245 -7.01 2.76 14.56
CA SER A 245 -7.29 3.70 15.65
C SER A 245 -6.26 4.83 15.77
N GLU A 246 -5.06 4.60 15.25
CA GLU A 246 -3.95 5.57 15.21
C GLU A 246 -3.28 5.53 13.85
N LEU A 247 -2.98 6.69 13.27
CA LEU A 247 -2.31 6.83 11.99
C LEU A 247 -1.27 7.96 12.07
N ASP A 248 0.01 7.61 12.01
CA ASP A 248 1.09 8.59 11.98
C ASP A 248 1.44 9.00 10.55
N VAL A 249 1.02 10.22 10.20
CA VAL A 249 1.34 10.87 8.93
C VAL A 249 2.21 12.12 9.12
N LEU A 250 2.80 12.30 10.27
CA LEU A 250 3.72 13.41 10.51
C LEU A 250 4.97 13.28 9.62
N ASN A 251 5.49 14.43 9.20
CA ASN A 251 6.67 14.52 8.34
C ASN A 251 6.53 13.78 6.99
N LYS A 252 5.33 13.86 6.37
CA LYS A 252 5.05 13.37 5.01
C LYS A 252 4.82 14.57 4.07
N PRO A 253 5.87 15.33 3.70
CA PRO A 253 5.72 16.59 2.96
C PRO A 253 5.16 16.41 1.56
N HIS A 254 5.28 15.22 0.96
CA HIS A 254 4.83 14.89 -0.38
C HIS A 254 3.42 14.25 -0.40
N LEU A 255 2.81 14.00 0.76
CA LEU A 255 1.49 13.40 0.84
C LEU A 255 0.44 14.33 0.23
N GLU A 256 -0.16 13.90 -0.87
CA GLU A 256 -1.20 14.61 -1.63
C GLU A 256 -2.60 14.10 -1.32
N GLN A 257 -2.73 12.79 -1.04
CA GLN A 257 -4.01 12.11 -0.88
C GLN A 257 -4.01 11.22 0.35
N LEU A 258 -4.98 11.42 1.23
CA LEU A 258 -5.26 10.57 2.39
C LEU A 258 -6.73 10.15 2.39
N MET A 259 -7.00 8.87 2.18
CA MET A 259 -8.34 8.28 2.29
C MET A 259 -8.35 7.30 3.45
N ALA A 260 -8.84 7.74 4.60
CA ALA A 260 -8.90 6.96 5.83
C ALA A 260 -10.32 6.97 6.45
N GLY A 261 -11.36 7.10 5.61
CA GLY A 261 -12.75 6.98 6.02
C GLY A 261 -13.08 5.58 6.55
N ASN A 262 -14.15 5.45 7.33
CA ASN A 262 -14.58 4.19 7.94
C ASN A 262 -13.43 3.50 8.71
N ASN A 263 -12.90 4.19 9.71
CA ASN A 263 -11.88 3.69 10.62
C ASN A 263 -12.26 4.03 12.09
N LEU A 264 -11.33 3.89 13.01
CA LEU A 264 -11.52 4.16 14.43
C LEU A 264 -10.64 5.33 14.93
N LEU A 265 -10.21 6.21 14.02
CA LEU A 265 -9.32 7.33 14.34
C LEU A 265 -9.98 8.27 15.33
N SER A 266 -9.29 8.59 16.44
CA SER A 266 -9.77 9.50 17.47
C SER A 266 -9.18 10.90 17.33
N SER A 267 -7.99 11.03 16.79
CA SER A 267 -7.33 12.31 16.49
C SER A 267 -6.45 12.17 15.26
N LEU A 268 -6.22 13.29 14.55
CA LEU A 268 -5.27 13.32 13.42
C LEU A 268 -4.68 14.72 13.26
N ASP A 269 -3.34 14.78 13.14
CA ASP A 269 -2.61 16.00 12.86
C ASP A 269 -1.99 15.92 11.45
N LEU A 270 -2.47 16.79 10.56
CA LEU A 270 -2.02 16.90 9.16
C LEU A 270 -1.21 18.17 8.91
N SER A 271 -0.83 18.92 9.95
CA SER A 271 -0.16 20.23 9.84
C SER A 271 1.19 20.16 9.13
N SER A 272 1.87 19.01 9.15
CA SER A 272 3.15 18.81 8.45
C SER A 272 3.02 18.32 7.01
N CYS A 273 1.79 18.05 6.53
CA CYS A 273 1.52 17.51 5.19
C CYS A 273 1.27 18.64 4.19
N GLY A 274 2.33 19.39 3.84
CA GLY A 274 2.24 20.62 3.04
C GLY A 274 1.86 20.46 1.56
N SER A 275 1.60 19.23 1.08
CA SER A 275 1.11 18.95 -0.28
C SER A 275 -0.30 18.34 -0.28
N LEU A 276 -0.89 18.13 0.90
CA LEU A 276 -2.13 17.38 1.05
C LEU A 276 -3.34 18.21 0.60
N ILE A 277 -4.05 17.70 -0.41
CA ILE A 277 -5.21 18.36 -1.02
C ILE A 277 -6.48 17.49 -1.03
N TRP A 278 -6.34 16.16 -0.93
CA TRP A 278 -7.47 15.22 -0.91
C TRP A 278 -7.50 14.46 0.41
N ILE A 279 -8.58 14.67 1.18
CA ILE A 279 -8.70 14.13 2.53
C ILE A 279 -10.10 13.54 2.72
N TRP A 280 -10.18 12.23 2.95
CA TRP A 280 -11.41 11.55 3.32
C TRP A 280 -11.26 10.89 4.68
N LEU A 281 -11.94 11.46 5.69
CA LEU A 281 -11.91 11.02 7.09
C LEU A 281 -13.32 10.74 7.63
N TYR A 282 -14.29 10.58 6.74
CA TYR A 282 -15.67 10.34 7.14
C TYR A 282 -15.81 9.04 7.96
N SER A 283 -16.83 8.99 8.82
CA SER A 283 -17.14 7.79 9.63
C SER A 283 -15.93 7.31 10.44
N ASN A 284 -15.41 8.20 11.29
CA ASN A 284 -14.38 7.91 12.28
C ASN A 284 -14.89 8.30 13.69
N GLN A 285 -14.01 8.30 14.67
CA GLN A 285 -14.28 8.71 16.06
C GLN A 285 -13.48 9.97 16.44
N LEU A 286 -13.20 10.83 15.44
CA LEU A 286 -12.38 12.02 15.64
C LEU A 286 -13.05 12.97 16.63
N PHE A 287 -12.30 13.43 17.62
CA PHE A 287 -12.61 14.56 18.48
C PHE A 287 -11.62 15.72 18.28
N GLU A 288 -10.48 15.45 17.62
CA GLU A 288 -9.45 16.43 17.29
C GLU A 288 -8.96 16.22 15.87
N LEU A 289 -8.98 17.29 15.07
CA LEU A 289 -8.47 17.30 13.69
C LEU A 289 -7.76 18.62 13.41
N ASN A 290 -6.49 18.51 13.00
CA ASN A 290 -5.68 19.64 12.58
C ASN A 290 -5.32 19.52 11.09
N VAL A 291 -5.89 20.40 10.26
CA VAL A 291 -5.60 20.47 8.82
C VAL A 291 -4.86 21.77 8.43
N ALA A 292 -4.32 22.49 9.42
CA ALA A 292 -3.59 23.75 9.21
C ALA A 292 -2.19 23.47 8.58
N ASN A 293 -2.18 23.10 7.31
CA ASN A 293 -0.96 22.71 6.55
C ASN A 293 -0.52 23.76 5.51
N GLY A 294 -1.10 24.95 5.54
CA GLY A 294 -0.80 26.04 4.58
C GLY A 294 -1.62 25.96 3.29
N LEU A 295 -2.50 24.97 3.11
CA LEU A 295 -3.22 24.71 1.85
C LEU A 295 -4.75 24.75 1.98
N ASN A 296 -5.33 25.19 3.11
CA ASN A 296 -6.78 25.16 3.31
C ASN A 296 -7.59 25.82 2.18
N ALA A 297 -7.06 26.90 1.57
CA ALA A 297 -7.69 27.54 0.42
C ALA A 297 -7.70 26.69 -0.85
N TYR A 298 -6.88 25.66 -0.93
CA TYR A 298 -6.71 24.78 -2.09
C TYR A 298 -7.26 23.37 -1.86
N MET A 299 -7.68 23.01 -0.65
CA MET A 299 -8.30 21.74 -0.30
C MET A 299 -9.69 21.54 -0.90
N ALA A 300 -10.16 22.51 -1.62
CA ALA A 300 -11.41 22.47 -2.33
C ALA A 300 -11.26 21.66 -3.61
N GLY A 301 -12.13 20.68 -3.83
CA GLY A 301 -12.11 19.83 -5.02
C GLY A 301 -11.93 20.64 -6.31
N PHE A 302 -11.23 20.07 -7.29
CA PHE A 302 -10.94 20.76 -8.54
C PHE A 302 -12.23 21.20 -9.26
N PRO A 303 -12.31 22.43 -9.76
CA PRO A 303 -13.41 22.85 -10.62
C PRO A 303 -13.48 21.90 -11.85
N GLY A 304 -14.54 21.10 -11.95
CA GLY A 304 -14.73 20.12 -13.03
C GLY A 304 -14.32 18.67 -12.70
N GLY A 305 -13.76 18.40 -11.52
CA GLY A 305 -13.70 17.06 -10.94
C GLY A 305 -15.08 16.60 -10.48
N GLY A 306 -15.37 15.29 -10.53
CA GLY A 306 -16.62 14.73 -9.98
C GLY A 306 -16.68 14.90 -8.45
N LEU A 307 -17.81 14.49 -7.87
CA LEU A 307 -18.01 14.46 -6.40
C LEU A 307 -16.94 13.67 -5.62
N GLU A 308 -16.14 12.88 -6.32
CA GLU A 308 -15.12 11.97 -5.81
C GLU A 308 -13.92 12.69 -5.18
N TYR A 309 -13.79 14.02 -5.35
CA TYR A 309 -12.59 14.78 -4.94
C TYR A 309 -12.84 15.82 -3.85
N ILE A 310 -14.00 15.74 -3.18
CA ILE A 310 -14.36 16.66 -2.11
C ILE A 310 -13.79 16.13 -0.79
N PRO A 311 -12.96 16.91 -0.05
CA PRO A 311 -12.59 16.56 1.32
C PRO A 311 -13.83 16.28 2.15
N ASN A 312 -13.82 15.17 2.89
CA ASN A 312 -14.99 14.70 3.62
C ASN A 312 -14.62 14.35 5.06
N PHE A 313 -15.21 15.09 6.03
CA PHE A 313 -15.02 14.92 7.47
C PHE A 313 -16.31 14.53 8.19
N THR A 314 -17.39 14.21 7.46
CA THR A 314 -18.70 13.87 8.04
C THR A 314 -18.68 12.59 8.86
N ASP A 315 -19.74 12.38 9.66
CA ASP A 315 -19.88 11.20 10.51
C ASP A 315 -18.73 11.02 11.52
N ASN A 316 -18.28 12.15 12.10
CA ASN A 316 -17.38 12.19 13.24
C ASN A 316 -18.13 12.88 14.40
N PRO A 317 -18.94 12.15 15.18
CA PRO A 317 -19.93 12.76 16.08
C PRO A 317 -19.33 13.61 17.20
N ASP A 318 -18.08 13.35 17.60
CA ASP A 318 -17.38 14.06 18.65
C ASP A 318 -16.50 15.20 18.11
N LEU A 319 -16.37 15.34 16.78
CA LEU A 319 -15.58 16.39 16.13
C LEU A 319 -16.41 17.68 16.04
N THR A 320 -16.15 18.60 16.93
CA THR A 320 -16.86 19.89 16.96
C THR A 320 -16.02 21.05 16.41
N CYS A 321 -14.70 20.94 16.47
CA CYS A 321 -13.77 21.97 16.02
C CYS A 321 -12.69 21.38 15.10
N ILE A 322 -12.43 22.04 13.96
CA ILE A 322 -11.36 21.69 13.03
C ILE A 322 -10.35 22.84 13.04
N THR A 323 -9.08 22.51 13.31
CA THR A 323 -7.97 23.48 13.23
C THR A 323 -7.59 23.72 11.77
N VAL A 324 -7.61 25.00 11.36
CA VAL A 324 -7.37 25.46 9.98
C VAL A 324 -6.41 26.64 9.94
N ASP A 325 -5.76 26.87 8.80
CA ASP A 325 -4.89 28.04 8.56
C ASP A 325 -5.69 29.34 8.45
N ASP A 326 -6.79 29.30 7.70
CA ASP A 326 -7.63 30.46 7.40
C ASP A 326 -9.08 30.20 7.80
N VAL A 327 -9.41 30.65 8.99
CA VAL A 327 -10.76 30.50 9.58
C VAL A 327 -11.83 31.22 8.73
N ALA A 328 -11.49 32.39 8.17
CA ALA A 328 -12.45 33.15 7.37
C ALA A 328 -12.78 32.42 6.09
N HIS A 329 -11.77 31.89 5.40
CA HIS A 329 -11.93 31.08 4.20
C HIS A 329 -12.73 29.81 4.50
N ALA A 330 -12.35 29.02 5.52
CA ALA A 330 -13.05 27.80 5.88
C ALA A 330 -14.52 28.05 6.25
N THR A 331 -14.82 29.12 6.99
CA THR A 331 -16.20 29.48 7.38
C THR A 331 -17.03 29.91 6.17
N GLU A 332 -16.44 30.59 5.19
CA GLU A 332 -17.16 31.05 3.99
C GLU A 332 -17.39 29.95 2.96
N TRP A 333 -16.40 29.05 2.80
CA TRP A 333 -16.37 28.12 1.66
C TRP A 333 -16.60 26.66 2.02
N TRP A 334 -16.35 26.23 3.24
CA TRP A 334 -16.60 24.88 3.72
C TRP A 334 -17.98 24.81 4.36
N ASN A 335 -18.88 24.01 3.82
CA ASN A 335 -20.27 24.00 4.27
C ASN A 335 -20.82 22.60 4.55
N THR A 336 -21.95 22.56 5.26
CA THR A 336 -22.61 21.33 5.72
C THR A 336 -23.36 20.57 4.62
N GLU A 337 -23.53 21.15 3.43
CA GLU A 337 -24.43 20.54 2.44
C GLU A 337 -23.75 19.54 1.52
N GLY A 338 -22.43 19.45 1.48
CA GLY A 338 -21.65 18.42 0.79
C GLY A 338 -21.91 18.25 -0.72
N TYR A 339 -22.81 19.08 -1.29
CA TYR A 339 -23.18 19.02 -2.69
C TYR A 339 -22.56 20.17 -3.47
N PRO A 340 -21.91 19.90 -4.61
CA PRO A 340 -21.41 20.95 -5.47
C PRO A 340 -22.60 21.77 -6.00
N ILE A 341 -22.70 23.02 -5.60
CA ILE A 341 -23.47 23.99 -6.36
C ILE A 341 -22.65 24.22 -7.66
N PHE A 342 -23.15 23.75 -8.78
CA PHE A 342 -22.58 24.03 -10.10
C PHE A 342 -22.34 25.54 -10.21
N ASN A 343 -21.08 25.97 -10.33
CA ASN A 343 -20.54 27.32 -10.47
C ASN A 343 -19.80 27.94 -9.28
N ASN A 344 -19.43 27.18 -8.22
CA ASN A 344 -18.49 27.72 -7.24
C ASN A 344 -17.03 27.39 -7.63
N PRO A 345 -16.19 28.37 -7.95
CA PRO A 345 -14.81 28.14 -8.36
C PRO A 345 -13.86 27.73 -7.23
N ASN A 346 -14.33 27.74 -5.96
CA ASN A 346 -13.48 27.60 -4.78
C ASN A 346 -13.63 26.25 -4.05
N GLY A 347 -14.45 25.30 -4.61
CA GLY A 347 -14.61 23.94 -4.10
C GLY A 347 -15.40 23.82 -2.77
N TYR A 348 -15.53 22.59 -2.27
CA TYR A 348 -16.32 22.26 -1.08
C TYR A 348 -15.57 21.28 -0.17
N VAL A 349 -15.87 21.34 1.12
CA VAL A 349 -15.50 20.33 2.12
C VAL A 349 -16.79 19.87 2.78
N ALA A 350 -17.02 18.56 2.85
CA ALA A 350 -18.17 18.01 3.54
C ALA A 350 -17.89 17.93 5.05
N ILE A 351 -18.76 18.60 5.85
CA ILE A 351 -18.68 18.64 7.31
C ILE A 351 -20.06 18.44 7.92
N ASP A 352 -20.13 18.02 9.18
CA ASP A 352 -21.37 17.97 9.95
C ASP A 352 -21.77 19.38 10.43
N SER A 353 -23.07 19.62 10.60
CA SER A 353 -23.62 20.94 10.97
C SER A 353 -23.18 21.44 12.35
N THR A 354 -22.61 20.59 13.17
CA THR A 354 -22.09 20.92 14.51
C THR A 354 -20.63 21.38 14.51
N MET A 355 -19.94 21.22 13.38
CA MET A 355 -18.53 21.57 13.25
C MET A 355 -18.34 23.07 13.03
N TYR A 356 -17.27 23.61 13.61
CA TYR A 356 -16.81 24.98 13.37
C TYR A 356 -15.27 24.99 13.18
N PHE A 357 -14.73 26.11 12.73
CA PHE A 357 -13.32 26.26 12.42
C PHE A 357 -12.63 27.22 13.38
N SER A 358 -11.38 26.89 13.74
CA SER A 358 -10.54 27.72 14.58
C SER A 358 -9.08 27.61 14.12
N ALA A 359 -8.30 28.65 14.34
CA ALA A 359 -6.84 28.58 14.18
C ALA A 359 -6.19 27.73 15.31
N ASN A 360 -6.92 27.44 16.37
CA ASN A 360 -6.49 26.61 17.48
C ASN A 360 -7.70 26.03 18.21
N CYS A 361 -8.08 24.80 17.89
CA CYS A 361 -9.20 24.10 18.51
C CYS A 361 -8.94 23.69 19.96
N SER A 362 -7.69 23.46 20.33
CA SER A 362 -7.34 23.10 21.72
C SER A 362 -7.60 24.25 22.74
N SER A 363 -7.89 25.46 22.26
CA SER A 363 -8.23 26.61 23.10
C SER A 363 -9.73 26.78 23.39
N VAL A 364 -10.60 25.89 22.88
CA VAL A 364 -12.08 26.09 22.95
C VAL A 364 -12.75 25.34 24.10
N PHE A 365 -12.06 24.49 24.78
CA PHE A 365 -12.55 23.99 26.05
C PHE A 365 -12.05 24.87 27.19
N VAL A 366 -12.98 25.64 27.71
CA VAL A 366 -12.94 26.48 28.90
C VAL A 366 -12.76 27.97 28.59
N ASP A 367 -13.81 28.72 28.89
CA ASP A 367 -13.70 30.16 29.26
C ASP A 367 -12.42 30.39 30.08
N GLU A 368 -11.55 31.22 29.54
CA GLU A 368 -10.45 31.92 30.21
C GLU A 368 -9.84 31.26 31.45
N ILE A 369 -9.21 30.07 31.26
CA ILE A 369 -8.10 29.73 32.16
C ILE A 369 -6.86 29.62 31.28
N SER A 370 -5.96 30.59 31.44
CA SER A 370 -4.56 30.48 30.93
C SER A 370 -4.04 29.08 31.13
N PRO A 371 -3.28 28.49 30.19
CA PRO A 371 -2.81 27.11 30.33
C PRO A 371 -2.27 26.93 31.75
N LEU A 372 -2.79 25.92 32.46
CA LEU A 372 -2.33 25.58 33.79
C LEU A 372 -0.83 25.36 33.71
N SER A 373 -0.06 26.40 34.04
CA SER A 373 1.42 26.34 33.99
C SER A 373 1.93 25.63 35.26
N VAL A 374 1.42 24.42 35.48
CA VAL A 374 1.92 23.57 36.55
C VAL A 374 3.22 22.94 36.07
N LEU A 375 4.30 23.21 36.76
CA LEU A 375 5.61 22.59 36.49
C LEU A 375 5.91 21.56 37.57
N ILE A 376 6.42 20.40 37.17
CA ILE A 376 6.80 19.31 38.08
C ILE A 376 8.28 18.99 37.79
N TYR A 377 9.12 19.27 38.77
CA TYR A 377 10.56 19.09 38.61
C TYR A 377 11.28 18.75 39.92
N PRO A 378 12.41 18.02 39.86
CA PRO A 378 12.85 17.22 38.72
C PRO A 378 11.95 16.01 38.50
N ASN A 379 11.82 15.56 37.27
CA ASN A 379 11.14 14.33 36.91
C ASN A 379 11.96 13.66 35.79
N PRO A 380 12.61 12.51 36.03
CA PRO A 380 12.61 11.67 37.25
C PRO A 380 13.26 12.29 38.50
N SER A 381 12.94 11.74 39.67
CA SER A 381 13.54 12.15 40.95
C SER A 381 13.67 11.00 41.94
N SER A 382 14.79 11.01 42.68
CA SER A 382 15.09 10.04 43.76
C SER A 382 14.86 10.59 45.16
N HIS A 383 14.64 11.90 45.34
CA HIS A 383 14.51 12.52 46.65
C HIS A 383 13.31 13.42 46.80
N HIS A 384 13.18 14.46 45.99
CA HIS A 384 12.15 15.46 46.12
C HIS A 384 11.58 15.88 44.78
N ILE A 385 10.29 16.03 44.68
CA ILE A 385 9.59 16.57 43.53
C ILE A 385 8.94 17.89 43.93
N THR A 386 9.25 18.95 43.21
CA THR A 386 8.57 20.25 43.39
C THR A 386 7.41 20.32 42.38
N VAL A 387 6.24 20.63 42.92
CA VAL A 387 5.03 20.93 42.16
C VAL A 387 4.82 22.44 42.23
N ASP A 388 5.15 23.12 41.15
CA ASP A 388 4.89 24.57 41.02
C ASP A 388 3.48 24.76 40.45
N LEU A 389 2.60 25.33 41.23
CA LEU A 389 1.20 25.47 40.90
C LEU A 389 0.92 26.56 39.84
N GLY A 390 1.91 27.35 39.43
CA GLY A 390 1.79 28.34 38.38
C GLY A 390 0.54 29.23 38.58
N ASN A 391 -0.42 29.14 37.65
CA ASN A 391 -1.67 29.93 37.70
C ASN A 391 -2.61 29.48 38.80
N LEU A 392 -2.43 28.32 39.42
CA LEU A 392 -3.20 27.89 40.60
C LEU A 392 -2.67 28.48 41.92
N ASN A 393 -1.58 29.27 41.88
CA ASN A 393 -1.05 29.95 43.05
C ASN A 393 -2.12 30.86 43.68
N GLY A 394 -2.38 30.66 44.95
CA GLY A 394 -3.44 31.35 45.69
C GLY A 394 -4.76 30.59 45.77
N LEU A 395 -4.96 29.54 44.97
CA LEU A 395 -6.13 28.67 45.06
C LEU A 395 -5.86 27.49 46.00
N SER A 396 -6.85 27.10 46.79
CA SER A 396 -6.75 25.90 47.63
C SER A 396 -6.74 24.66 46.76
N THR A 397 -5.55 24.14 46.41
CA THR A 397 -5.33 22.98 45.55
C THR A 397 -5.01 21.74 46.39
N THR A 398 -5.74 20.65 46.14
CA THR A 398 -5.42 19.34 46.71
C THR A 398 -4.46 18.62 45.79
N VAL A 399 -3.32 18.21 46.31
CA VAL A 399 -2.26 17.46 45.61
C VAL A 399 -2.30 16.04 46.09
N LYS A 400 -2.52 15.08 45.21
CA LYS A 400 -2.54 13.64 45.51
C LYS A 400 -1.56 12.91 44.60
N MET A 401 -0.99 11.81 45.10
CA MET A 401 -0.15 10.92 44.29
C MET A 401 -0.63 9.49 44.49
N PHE A 402 -0.64 8.75 43.37
CA PHE A 402 -1.11 7.37 43.30
C PHE A 402 -0.03 6.49 42.70
N ASP A 403 0.12 5.28 43.22
CA ASP A 403 0.95 4.24 42.59
C ASP A 403 0.24 3.60 41.36
N ILE A 404 0.92 2.72 40.65
CA ILE A 404 0.39 2.03 39.45
C ILE A 404 -0.85 1.16 39.73
N SER A 405 -1.14 0.83 41.00
CA SER A 405 -2.35 0.10 41.40
C SER A 405 -3.54 1.02 41.66
N GLY A 406 -3.34 2.33 41.56
CA GLY A 406 -4.34 3.36 41.92
C GLY A 406 -4.45 3.60 43.41
N LYS A 407 -3.54 3.05 44.25
CA LYS A 407 -3.51 3.32 45.68
C LYS A 407 -2.89 4.68 45.91
N ARG A 408 -3.58 5.53 46.69
CA ARG A 408 -3.05 6.83 47.07
C ARG A 408 -1.89 6.68 48.06
N VAL A 409 -0.73 7.23 47.70
CA VAL A 409 0.52 7.20 48.48
C VAL A 409 0.88 8.52 49.10
N PHE A 410 0.28 9.65 48.60
CA PHE A 410 0.50 10.97 49.16
C PHE A 410 -0.75 11.84 48.97
N GLU A 411 -1.01 12.76 49.95
CA GLU A 411 -2.04 13.80 49.84
C GLU A 411 -1.66 15.01 50.68
N THR A 412 -1.77 16.19 50.09
CA THR A 412 -1.66 17.46 50.82
C THR A 412 -2.59 18.50 50.20
N ARG A 413 -2.80 19.62 50.92
CA ARG A 413 -3.44 20.81 50.35
C ARG A 413 -2.48 21.97 50.40
N SER A 414 -2.36 22.68 49.32
CA SER A 414 -1.49 23.85 49.21
C SER A 414 -2.16 24.94 48.37
N SER A 415 -1.84 26.18 48.67
CA SER A 415 -2.16 27.33 47.84
C SER A 415 -0.94 27.97 47.20
N CYS A 416 0.21 27.30 47.27
CA CYS A 416 1.47 27.73 46.68
C CYS A 416 2.24 26.49 46.22
N SER A 417 3.38 26.68 45.55
CA SER A 417 4.30 25.57 45.17
C SER A 417 4.59 24.70 46.39
N THR A 418 4.62 23.38 46.18
CA THR A 418 4.84 22.39 47.24
C THR A 418 5.88 21.40 46.84
N THR A 419 6.63 20.90 47.84
CA THR A 419 7.67 19.87 47.60
C THR A 419 7.20 18.57 48.23
N ILE A 420 7.29 17.49 47.48
CA ILE A 420 6.95 16.12 47.90
C ILE A 420 8.26 15.36 48.10
N ASP A 421 8.49 14.81 49.29
CA ASP A 421 9.58 13.91 49.57
C ASP A 421 9.19 12.52 49.02
N VAL A 422 10.02 12.00 48.12
CA VAL A 422 9.82 10.70 47.47
C VAL A 422 10.94 9.71 47.83
N SER A 423 11.85 10.06 48.75
CA SER A 423 13.04 9.22 49.10
C SER A 423 12.68 7.86 49.69
N ASP A 424 11.49 7.75 50.32
CA ASP A 424 10.99 6.49 50.90
C ASP A 424 10.04 5.72 49.93
N MET A 425 9.86 6.23 48.71
CA MET A 425 8.95 5.60 47.73
C MET A 425 9.71 4.56 46.89
N THR A 426 9.01 3.54 46.45
CA THR A 426 9.59 2.54 45.55
C THR A 426 9.81 3.12 44.16
N SER A 427 10.95 2.81 43.54
CA SER A 427 11.20 3.22 42.13
C SER A 427 10.08 2.75 41.19
N GLY A 428 9.59 3.64 40.36
CA GLY A 428 8.50 3.35 39.44
C GLY A 428 7.69 4.58 38.99
N MET A 429 6.65 4.34 38.24
CA MET A 429 5.72 5.39 37.79
C MET A 429 4.61 5.64 38.81
N TYR A 430 4.26 6.92 38.96
CA TYR A 430 3.18 7.41 39.82
C TYR A 430 2.34 8.42 39.06
N THR A 431 1.06 8.51 39.40
CA THR A 431 0.17 9.55 38.87
C THR A 431 0.00 10.65 39.90
N LEU A 432 0.36 11.88 39.56
CA LEU A 432 0.08 13.08 40.35
C LEU A 432 -1.25 13.66 39.88
N GLU A 433 -2.16 13.90 40.85
CA GLU A 433 -3.45 14.55 40.65
C GLU A 433 -3.50 15.84 41.45
N LEU A 434 -3.80 16.94 40.77
CA LEU A 434 -4.06 18.24 41.37
C LEU A 434 -5.53 18.59 41.19
N SER A 435 -6.24 18.90 42.25
CA SER A 435 -7.65 19.24 42.15
C SER A 435 -7.98 20.53 42.94
N THR A 436 -8.71 21.43 42.30
CA THR A 436 -9.37 22.59 42.89
C THR A 436 -10.88 22.32 43.05
N SER A 437 -11.68 23.31 43.35
CA SER A 437 -13.15 23.19 43.34
C SER A 437 -13.71 22.89 41.96
N ASP A 438 -13.02 23.30 40.88
CA ASP A 438 -13.59 23.38 39.54
C ASP A 438 -12.75 22.59 38.47
N THR A 439 -11.51 22.22 38.82
CA THR A 439 -10.59 21.55 37.86
C THR A 439 -9.81 20.39 38.47
N VAL A 440 -9.49 19.39 37.66
CA VAL A 440 -8.59 18.28 38.00
C VAL A 440 -7.51 18.17 36.91
N PHE A 441 -6.25 18.24 37.35
CA PHE A 441 -5.09 18.05 36.49
C PHE A 441 -4.37 16.74 36.89
N ARG A 442 -3.91 15.98 35.90
CA ARG A 442 -3.13 14.74 36.12
C ARG A 442 -1.86 14.73 35.28
N ASN A 443 -0.77 14.26 35.87
CA ASN A 443 0.49 14.06 35.19
C ASN A 443 1.20 12.82 35.74
N GLN A 444 2.04 12.21 34.90
CA GLN A 444 2.88 11.08 35.32
C GLN A 444 4.23 11.57 35.81
N ILE A 445 4.72 10.96 36.88
CA ILE A 445 6.02 11.22 37.49
C ILE A 445 6.78 9.90 37.66
N VAL A 446 8.08 9.97 37.54
CA VAL A 446 8.98 8.84 37.73
C VAL A 446 9.81 9.05 38.98
N VAL A 447 9.77 8.06 39.88
CA VAL A 447 10.64 7.97 41.08
C VAL A 447 11.72 6.96 40.80
N ASP A 448 13.00 7.38 40.92
CA ASP A 448 14.18 6.57 40.66
C ASP A 448 14.65 5.79 41.91
#